data_193622677dfe4decf02d123884d07f42
#
_entry.id   193622677dfe4decf02d123884d07f42
#
_cell.length_a   1.000
_cell.length_b   1.000
_cell.length_c   1.000
_cell.angle_alpha   90.00
_cell.angle_beta   90.00
_cell.angle_gamma   90.00
#
_symmetry.space_group_name_H-M   'P 1'
#
loop_
_entity.id
_entity.type
_entity.pdbx_description
1 polymer ?
#
loop_
_entity_poly.entity_id
_entity_poly.type
_entity_poly.pdbx_seq_one_letter_code
_entity_poly.pdbx_strand_id
1 'polypeptide(L)'
;MGAIERWDGHRGFGPLNAKRAMDRACELAKENGIGCVALGNNNHWMRGGTYGWLAADHGCIGICWSNTMPNMPAWGGLNRKIGNNPLIMAVPRSNGEHAMIDCAVSQFSYGKIEDCRLKGQKLPVPGGYDTKGELTTDPSEIEKTWRVLPMGYWKGSGLSIVLDLIATVLTDGNSVSKIGTFGDEIGLTQIMIAVDPTKFNTVEQTDAIVDEILADVKSSEPIKEDGEVLYPGELELKNIKENKEQGIPVVEEVWESVLKM
;
A
#
# COMPACT_ATOMS: atom_id res chain seq x y z
N MET A 1 19.65 -20.08 0.79
CA MET A 1 19.02 -20.00 -0.53
C MET A 1 19.26 -18.66 -1.21
N GLY A 2 20.46 -18.14 -1.29
CA GLY A 2 20.73 -16.89 -1.99
C GLY A 2 19.85 -15.70 -1.51
N ALA A 3 19.40 -14.88 -2.45
CA ALA A 3 18.69 -13.62 -2.18
C ALA A 3 17.18 -13.75 -1.93
N ILE A 4 16.61 -14.97 -1.91
CA ILE A 4 15.16 -15.19 -1.77
C ILE A 4 14.88 -16.22 -0.68
N GLU A 5 13.96 -15.89 0.22
CA GLU A 5 13.46 -16.77 1.27
C GLU A 5 11.92 -16.89 1.19
N ARG A 6 11.38 -18.06 1.56
CA ARG A 6 9.96 -18.30 1.75
C ARG A 6 9.69 -18.52 3.23
N TRP A 7 8.71 -17.79 3.76
CA TRP A 7 8.33 -17.85 5.17
C TRP A 7 6.85 -18.23 5.33
N ASP A 8 6.55 -18.94 6.42
CA ASP A 8 5.17 -19.16 6.89
C ASP A 8 4.91 -18.22 8.09
N GLY A 9 3.92 -17.35 7.96
CA GLY A 9 3.51 -16.43 9.01
C GLY A 9 2.71 -17.06 10.13
N HIS A 10 2.32 -18.34 9.99
CA HIS A 10 1.54 -19.11 10.97
C HIS A 10 0.29 -18.39 11.49
N ARG A 11 -0.31 -17.52 10.67
CA ARG A 11 -1.42 -16.61 11.05
C ARG A 11 -1.14 -15.82 12.32
N GLY A 12 0.14 -15.51 12.56
CA GLY A 12 0.58 -14.71 13.70
C GLY A 12 0.21 -13.23 13.56
N PHE A 13 0.78 -12.40 14.44
CA PHE A 13 0.56 -10.97 14.42
C PHE A 13 1.18 -10.34 13.16
N GLY A 14 0.31 -9.96 12.20
CA GLY A 14 0.69 -9.54 10.86
C GLY A 14 1.76 -8.45 10.81
N PRO A 15 1.63 -7.35 11.58
CA PRO A 15 2.63 -6.28 11.58
C PRO A 15 4.02 -6.73 12.00
N LEU A 16 4.13 -7.61 13.01
CA LEU A 16 5.43 -8.09 13.46
C LEU A 16 6.10 -9.00 12.43
N ASN A 17 5.34 -9.90 11.83
CA ASN A 17 5.84 -10.79 10.79
C ASN A 17 6.29 -10.01 9.56
N ALA A 18 5.49 -9.03 9.11
CA ALA A 18 5.82 -8.18 7.98
C ALA A 18 7.07 -7.33 8.24
N LYS A 19 7.21 -6.76 9.46
CA LYS A 19 8.42 -6.04 9.85
C LYS A 19 9.66 -6.94 9.76
N ARG A 20 9.62 -8.12 10.37
CA ARG A 20 10.74 -9.09 10.34
C ARG A 20 11.08 -9.53 8.92
N ALA A 21 10.06 -9.72 8.08
CA ALA A 21 10.25 -10.10 6.69
C ALA A 21 10.94 -8.98 5.88
N MET A 22 10.58 -7.70 6.10
CA MET A 22 11.24 -6.58 5.45
C MET A 22 12.68 -6.36 6.00
N ASP A 23 12.89 -6.44 7.31
CA ASP A 23 14.24 -6.40 7.90
C ASP A 23 15.13 -7.46 7.23
N ARG A 24 14.62 -8.69 7.12
CA ARG A 24 15.37 -9.79 6.47
C ARG A 24 15.62 -9.55 4.98
N ALA A 25 14.65 -9.00 4.26
CA ALA A 25 14.84 -8.64 2.86
C ALA A 25 15.96 -7.59 2.70
N CYS A 26 16.04 -6.62 3.61
CA CYS A 26 17.13 -5.62 3.63
C CYS A 26 18.50 -6.26 3.93
N GLU A 27 18.58 -7.18 4.90
CA GLU A 27 19.81 -7.92 5.18
C GLU A 27 20.30 -8.69 3.93
N LEU A 28 19.40 -9.42 3.28
CA LEU A 28 19.70 -10.15 2.05
C LEU A 28 20.14 -9.20 0.93
N ALA A 29 19.53 -8.01 0.83
CA ALA A 29 19.94 -7.00 -0.14
C ALA A 29 21.35 -6.47 0.12
N LYS A 30 21.72 -6.23 1.38
CA LYS A 30 23.09 -5.82 1.73
C LYS A 30 24.12 -6.88 1.35
N GLU A 31 23.79 -8.15 1.46
CA GLU A 31 24.65 -9.27 1.07
C GLU A 31 24.73 -9.45 -0.46
N ASN A 32 23.59 -9.46 -1.14
CA ASN A 32 23.44 -9.93 -2.52
C ASN A 32 23.11 -8.83 -3.54
N GLY A 33 22.88 -7.59 -3.10
CA GLY A 33 22.37 -6.48 -3.94
C GLY A 33 20.84 -6.41 -4.00
N ILE A 34 20.18 -7.53 -3.87
CA ILE A 34 18.72 -7.67 -3.78
C ILE A 34 18.37 -8.71 -2.73
N GLY A 35 17.27 -8.50 -2.02
CA GLY A 35 16.69 -9.48 -1.10
C GLY A 35 15.19 -9.58 -1.29
N CYS A 36 14.64 -10.79 -1.15
CA CYS A 36 13.20 -11.01 -1.23
C CYS A 36 12.77 -11.99 -0.14
N VAL A 37 11.71 -11.63 0.60
CA VAL A 37 11.02 -12.54 1.52
C VAL A 37 9.58 -12.69 1.06
N ALA A 38 9.22 -13.89 0.67
CA ALA A 38 7.86 -14.28 0.32
C ALA A 38 7.18 -14.87 1.56
N LEU A 39 6.28 -14.09 2.18
CA LEU A 39 5.62 -14.40 3.44
C LEU A 39 4.19 -14.88 3.17
N GLY A 40 3.94 -16.17 3.28
CA GLY A 40 2.62 -16.77 3.16
C GLY A 40 1.94 -16.97 4.51
N ASN A 41 0.63 -17.25 4.48
CA ASN A 41 -0.18 -17.61 5.65
C ASN A 41 -0.02 -16.63 6.83
N ASN A 42 0.03 -15.34 6.52
CA ASN A 42 0.12 -14.26 7.51
C ASN A 42 -1.26 -13.62 7.74
N ASN A 43 -1.36 -12.72 8.70
CA ASN A 43 -2.54 -11.88 8.90
C ASN A 43 -2.29 -10.45 8.39
N HIS A 44 -3.35 -9.63 8.44
CA HIS A 44 -3.32 -8.26 7.98
C HIS A 44 -2.16 -7.46 8.61
N TRP A 45 -1.39 -6.78 7.79
CA TRP A 45 -0.18 -6.06 8.19
C TRP A 45 -0.40 -4.59 8.59
N MET A 46 -1.67 -4.15 8.64
CA MET A 46 -2.11 -2.78 8.88
C MET A 46 -1.71 -1.85 7.73
N ARG A 47 -0.88 -0.84 7.99
CA ARG A 47 -0.43 0.11 6.97
C ARG A 47 0.82 -0.39 6.25
N GLY A 48 0.72 -0.65 4.95
CA GLY A 48 1.82 -1.16 4.12
C GLY A 48 3.00 -0.19 4.02
N GLY A 49 2.74 1.12 3.98
CA GLY A 49 3.77 2.16 3.94
C GLY A 49 4.79 2.08 5.07
N THR A 50 4.44 1.49 6.21
CA THR A 50 5.38 1.24 7.32
C THR A 50 6.58 0.41 6.86
N TYR A 51 6.37 -0.58 6.01
CA TYR A 51 7.43 -1.51 5.57
C TYR A 51 8.25 -0.92 4.42
N GLY A 52 7.61 -0.13 3.55
CA GLY A 52 8.34 0.66 2.54
C GLY A 52 9.27 1.66 3.19
N TRP A 53 8.77 2.40 4.19
CA TRP A 53 9.57 3.34 4.97
C TRP A 53 10.71 2.65 5.71
N LEU A 54 10.44 1.51 6.34
CA LEU A 54 11.45 0.69 7.03
C LEU A 54 12.59 0.27 6.08
N ALA A 55 12.27 -0.16 4.86
CA ALA A 55 13.29 -0.49 3.86
C ALA A 55 14.15 0.73 3.52
N ALA A 56 13.52 1.92 3.36
CA ALA A 56 14.22 3.15 3.06
C ALA A 56 15.09 3.62 4.24
N ASP A 57 14.65 3.47 5.50
CA ASP A 57 15.45 3.72 6.70
C ASP A 57 16.70 2.82 6.76
N HIS A 58 16.61 1.59 6.22
CA HIS A 58 17.79 0.71 6.02
C HIS A 58 18.65 1.10 4.80
N GLY A 59 18.34 2.20 4.12
CA GLY A 59 19.02 2.64 2.91
C GLY A 59 18.78 1.74 1.70
N CYS A 60 17.67 1.00 1.66
CA CYS A 60 17.26 0.14 0.55
C CYS A 60 16.06 0.74 -0.19
N ILE A 61 15.99 0.52 -1.50
CA ILE A 61 14.72 0.66 -2.23
C ILE A 61 13.83 -0.48 -1.77
N GLY A 62 12.63 -0.14 -1.26
CA GLY A 62 11.63 -1.12 -0.82
C GLY A 62 10.50 -1.26 -1.81
N ILE A 63 10.11 -2.50 -2.15
CA ILE A 63 8.92 -2.82 -2.92
C ILE A 63 8.17 -3.92 -2.19
N CYS A 64 6.96 -3.65 -1.73
CA CYS A 64 6.19 -4.68 -1.05
C CYS A 64 4.70 -4.57 -1.36
N TRP A 65 4.01 -5.69 -1.27
CA TRP A 65 2.56 -5.75 -1.43
C TRP A 65 1.96 -6.91 -0.67
N SER A 66 0.65 -6.84 -0.48
CA SER A 66 -0.16 -7.91 0.11
C SER A 66 -1.32 -8.23 -0.81
N ASN A 67 -1.71 -9.50 -0.89
CA ASN A 67 -3.05 -9.78 -1.34
C ASN A 67 -4.06 -9.58 -0.20
N THR A 68 -5.35 -9.60 -0.54
CA THR A 68 -6.48 -9.37 0.38
C THR A 68 -7.57 -10.38 0.11
N MET A 69 -8.67 -10.33 0.85
CA MET A 69 -9.89 -11.01 0.43
C MET A 69 -10.48 -10.39 -0.85
N PRO A 70 -11.36 -11.10 -1.59
CA PRO A 70 -12.01 -10.54 -2.78
C PRO A 70 -12.90 -9.36 -2.42
N ASN A 71 -12.48 -8.16 -2.78
CA ASN A 71 -13.19 -6.93 -2.42
C ASN A 71 -13.49 -6.01 -3.61
N MET A 72 -13.00 -6.34 -4.82
CA MET A 72 -13.29 -5.58 -6.05
C MET A 72 -13.77 -6.51 -7.18
N PRO A 73 -14.63 -6.01 -8.10
CA PRO A 73 -14.84 -6.66 -9.38
C PRO A 73 -13.61 -6.47 -10.28
N ALA A 74 -13.26 -7.48 -11.06
CA ALA A 74 -12.35 -7.29 -12.18
C ALA A 74 -13.01 -6.38 -13.23
N TRP A 75 -12.20 -5.65 -14.01
CA TRP A 75 -12.74 -4.79 -15.05
C TRP A 75 -13.61 -5.59 -16.04
N GLY A 76 -14.83 -5.13 -16.25
CA GLY A 76 -15.86 -5.81 -17.05
C GLY A 76 -16.66 -6.87 -16.29
N GLY A 77 -16.34 -7.16 -15.02
CA GLY A 77 -17.10 -8.06 -14.16
C GLY A 77 -18.01 -7.34 -13.18
N LEU A 78 -18.98 -8.06 -12.62
CA LEU A 78 -19.86 -7.56 -11.56
C LEU A 78 -19.52 -8.14 -10.18
N ASN A 79 -18.98 -9.34 -10.14
CA ASN A 79 -18.69 -10.02 -8.89
C ASN A 79 -17.30 -9.63 -8.36
N ARG A 80 -17.19 -9.44 -7.05
CA ARG A 80 -15.90 -9.22 -6.38
C ARG A 80 -15.07 -10.49 -6.48
N LYS A 81 -14.00 -10.44 -7.26
CA LYS A 81 -13.12 -11.58 -7.56
C LYS A 81 -11.64 -11.27 -7.40
N ILE A 82 -11.29 -9.98 -7.32
CA ILE A 82 -9.92 -9.51 -7.11
C ILE A 82 -9.82 -8.71 -5.82
N GLY A 83 -8.64 -8.63 -5.26
CA GLY A 83 -8.34 -7.82 -4.07
C GLY A 83 -7.94 -6.40 -4.44
N ASN A 84 -8.00 -5.48 -3.49
CA ASN A 84 -7.41 -4.15 -3.65
C ASN A 84 -5.87 -4.12 -3.43
N ASN A 85 -5.29 -5.24 -3.14
CA ASN A 85 -3.87 -5.64 -3.14
C ASN A 85 -2.91 -4.45 -3.05
N PRO A 86 -2.74 -3.80 -1.87
CA PRO A 86 -1.96 -2.58 -1.74
C PRO A 86 -0.51 -2.81 -2.15
N LEU A 87 0.01 -1.90 -3.00
CA LEU A 87 1.38 -1.88 -3.48
C LEU A 87 2.11 -0.68 -2.89
N ILE A 88 3.28 -0.94 -2.35
CA ILE A 88 4.15 0.04 -1.73
C ILE A 88 5.49 0.05 -2.45
N MET A 89 5.98 1.23 -2.80
CA MET A 89 7.34 1.44 -3.30
C MET A 89 7.96 2.62 -2.58
N ALA A 90 9.20 2.45 -2.11
CA ALA A 90 9.94 3.49 -1.39
C ALA A 90 11.37 3.60 -1.92
N VAL A 91 11.84 4.83 -2.04
CA VAL A 91 13.22 5.15 -2.43
C VAL A 91 13.89 5.91 -1.28
N PRO A 92 15.06 5.44 -0.80
CA PRO A 92 15.72 6.05 0.33
C PRO A 92 16.33 7.42 -0.01
N ARG A 93 16.36 8.31 0.99
CA ARG A 93 17.17 9.53 1.04
C ARG A 93 17.90 9.58 2.36
N SER A 94 19.15 10.02 2.37
CA SER A 94 19.98 10.03 3.58
C SER A 94 19.48 10.97 4.66
N ASN A 95 18.68 11.99 4.29
CA ASN A 95 18.04 12.92 5.22
C ASN A 95 16.79 12.34 5.91
N GLY A 96 16.38 11.12 5.57
CA GLY A 96 15.17 10.48 6.13
C GLY A 96 13.84 10.93 5.51
N GLU A 97 13.87 11.85 4.55
CA GLU A 97 12.67 12.32 3.83
C GLU A 97 12.47 11.48 2.56
N HIS A 98 12.16 10.23 2.74
CA HIS A 98 12.04 9.25 1.66
C HIS A 98 10.89 9.56 0.70
N ALA A 99 11.08 9.21 -0.57
CA ALA A 99 9.98 9.20 -1.54
C ALA A 99 9.25 7.85 -1.45
N MET A 100 7.94 7.85 -1.19
CA MET A 100 7.19 6.62 -0.99
C MET A 100 5.75 6.74 -1.47
N ILE A 101 5.32 5.74 -2.25
CA ILE A 101 3.90 5.52 -2.54
C ILE A 101 3.38 4.33 -1.74
N ASP A 102 2.23 4.51 -1.09
CA ASP A 102 1.44 3.46 -0.44
C ASP A 102 0.02 3.55 -0.99
N CYS A 103 -0.34 2.68 -1.91
CA CYS A 103 -1.63 2.75 -2.56
C CYS A 103 -2.31 1.38 -2.69
N ALA A 104 -3.58 1.34 -2.31
CA ALA A 104 -4.47 0.28 -2.75
C ALA A 104 -4.65 0.35 -4.28
N VAL A 105 -4.86 -0.78 -4.94
CA VAL A 105 -5.12 -0.83 -6.39
C VAL A 105 -6.57 -0.46 -6.73
N SER A 106 -7.39 -0.13 -5.72
CA SER A 106 -8.70 0.51 -5.90
C SER A 106 -8.57 2.01 -6.14
N GLN A 107 -9.55 2.61 -6.84
CA GLN A 107 -9.58 4.05 -7.12
C GLN A 107 -9.58 4.90 -5.84
N PHE A 108 -10.28 4.44 -4.81
CA PHE A 108 -10.26 4.99 -3.46
C PHE A 108 -10.17 3.85 -2.45
N SER A 109 -9.57 4.11 -1.30
CA SER A 109 -9.63 3.19 -0.16
C SER A 109 -11.05 3.13 0.40
N TYR A 110 -11.40 2.02 1.05
CA TYR A 110 -12.68 1.88 1.74
C TYR A 110 -12.87 2.97 2.80
N GLY A 111 -11.83 3.29 3.57
CA GLY A 111 -11.88 4.37 4.55
C GLY A 111 -12.15 5.75 3.93
N LYS A 112 -11.64 6.04 2.71
CA LYS A 112 -11.95 7.29 2.00
C LYS A 112 -13.40 7.36 1.54
N ILE A 113 -13.95 6.23 1.08
CA ILE A 113 -15.36 6.14 0.67
C ILE A 113 -16.26 6.39 1.90
N GLU A 114 -15.99 5.74 3.02
CA GLU A 114 -16.70 5.94 4.28
C GLU A 114 -16.59 7.39 4.81
N ASP A 115 -15.40 7.97 4.82
CA ASP A 115 -15.19 9.36 5.25
C ASP A 115 -16.02 10.34 4.42
N CYS A 116 -16.04 10.18 3.09
CA CYS A 116 -16.89 11.00 2.21
C CYS A 116 -18.38 10.81 2.53
N ARG A 117 -18.83 9.58 2.79
CA ARG A 117 -20.22 9.30 3.18
C ARG A 117 -20.59 9.98 4.50
N LEU A 118 -19.76 9.83 5.53
CA LEU A 118 -19.98 10.44 6.84
C LEU A 118 -20.04 11.97 6.77
N LYS A 119 -19.25 12.57 5.88
CA LYS A 119 -19.23 14.02 5.64
C LYS A 119 -20.30 14.49 4.66
N GLY A 120 -21.14 13.61 4.11
CA GLY A 120 -22.16 13.95 3.10
C GLY A 120 -21.54 14.45 1.79
N GLN A 121 -20.32 14.06 1.47
CA GLN A 121 -19.58 14.51 0.29
C GLN A 121 -19.59 13.42 -0.80
N LYS A 122 -19.56 13.85 -2.06
CA LYS A 122 -19.32 12.96 -3.20
C LYS A 122 -17.82 12.76 -3.41
N LEU A 123 -17.47 11.64 -4.02
CA LEU A 123 -16.10 11.42 -4.50
C LEU A 123 -15.80 12.35 -5.70
N PRO A 124 -14.57 12.79 -5.89
CA PRO A 124 -14.20 13.73 -6.97
C PRO A 124 -14.31 13.10 -8.36
N VAL A 125 -14.22 11.79 -8.45
CA VAL A 125 -14.39 10.97 -9.67
C VAL A 125 -15.12 9.69 -9.31
N PRO A 126 -15.66 8.92 -10.30
CA PRO A 126 -16.29 7.63 -9.99
C PRO A 126 -15.38 6.71 -9.19
N GLY A 127 -15.88 6.19 -8.07
CA GLY A 127 -15.13 5.32 -7.16
C GLY A 127 -15.61 3.87 -7.15
N GLY A 128 -16.73 3.58 -7.80
CA GLY A 128 -17.34 2.25 -7.81
C GLY A 128 -18.61 2.20 -8.64
N TYR A 129 -19.36 1.13 -8.45
CA TYR A 129 -20.60 0.86 -9.17
C TYR A 129 -21.81 0.90 -8.22
N ASP A 130 -22.89 1.46 -8.70
CA ASP A 130 -24.19 1.43 -8.03
C ASP A 130 -24.90 0.05 -8.15
N THR A 131 -26.13 -0.04 -7.66
CA THR A 131 -26.94 -1.26 -7.72
C THR A 131 -27.32 -1.67 -9.14
N LYS A 132 -27.30 -0.72 -10.10
CA LYS A 132 -27.58 -0.97 -11.53
C LYS A 132 -26.34 -1.39 -12.31
N GLY A 133 -25.16 -1.29 -11.70
CA GLY A 133 -23.87 -1.55 -12.35
C GLY A 133 -23.32 -0.34 -13.11
N GLU A 134 -23.82 0.86 -12.82
CA GLU A 134 -23.33 2.11 -13.41
C GLU A 134 -22.25 2.74 -12.51
N LEU A 135 -21.31 3.44 -13.13
CA LEU A 135 -20.26 4.16 -12.39
C LEU A 135 -20.86 5.32 -11.60
N THR A 136 -20.46 5.44 -10.33
CA THR A 136 -20.98 6.48 -9.45
C THR A 136 -19.92 7.17 -8.61
N THR A 137 -20.15 8.45 -8.30
CA THR A 137 -19.38 9.24 -7.33
C THR A 137 -20.04 9.25 -5.95
N ASP A 138 -21.22 8.63 -5.80
CA ASP A 138 -21.95 8.58 -4.54
C ASP A 138 -21.40 7.46 -3.64
N PRO A 139 -20.75 7.78 -2.51
CA PRO A 139 -20.20 6.76 -1.62
C PRO A 139 -21.28 5.85 -1.02
N SER A 140 -22.50 6.37 -0.79
CA SER A 140 -23.60 5.56 -0.24
C SER A 140 -24.07 4.49 -1.22
N GLU A 141 -24.09 4.78 -2.52
CA GLU A 141 -24.43 3.79 -3.55
C GLU A 141 -23.32 2.74 -3.71
N ILE A 142 -22.04 3.15 -3.60
CA ILE A 142 -20.91 2.22 -3.63
C ILE A 142 -20.96 1.25 -2.45
N GLU A 143 -21.24 1.74 -1.25
CA GLU A 143 -21.34 0.89 -0.04
C GLU A 143 -22.48 -0.14 -0.10
N LYS A 144 -23.59 0.15 -0.79
CA LYS A 144 -24.66 -0.84 -1.02
C LYS A 144 -24.18 -2.06 -1.81
N THR A 145 -23.22 -1.86 -2.70
CA THR A 145 -22.74 -2.93 -3.58
C THR A 145 -21.36 -3.45 -3.18
N TRP A 146 -20.55 -2.62 -2.51
CA TRP A 146 -19.14 -2.84 -2.26
C TRP A 146 -18.35 -3.18 -3.54
N ARG A 147 -18.79 -2.65 -4.69
CA ARG A 147 -18.13 -2.82 -5.98
C ARG A 147 -17.25 -1.63 -6.25
N VAL A 148 -16.12 -1.58 -5.57
CA VAL A 148 -15.12 -0.50 -5.72
C VAL A 148 -14.44 -0.62 -7.07
N LEU A 149 -14.16 0.52 -7.71
CA LEU A 149 -13.53 0.56 -9.01
C LEU A 149 -12.01 0.36 -8.90
N PRO A 150 -11.38 -0.49 -9.74
CA PRO A 150 -9.93 -0.52 -9.86
C PRO A 150 -9.38 0.81 -10.38
N MET A 151 -8.26 1.29 -9.84
CA MET A 151 -7.61 2.53 -10.30
C MET A 151 -7.20 2.43 -11.78
N GLY A 152 -7.49 3.46 -12.56
CA GLY A 152 -7.20 3.43 -14.00
C GLY A 152 -7.92 2.29 -14.74
N TYR A 153 -9.06 1.83 -14.23
CA TYR A 153 -9.93 0.83 -14.84
C TYR A 153 -9.25 -0.53 -15.05
N TRP A 154 -9.05 -0.93 -16.31
CA TRP A 154 -8.43 -2.20 -16.66
C TRP A 154 -6.97 -2.32 -16.19
N LYS A 155 -6.26 -1.19 -16.04
CA LYS A 155 -4.86 -1.17 -15.59
C LYS A 155 -4.74 -1.66 -14.15
N GLY A 156 -5.52 -1.07 -13.24
CA GLY A 156 -5.57 -1.51 -11.84
C GLY A 156 -6.11 -2.93 -11.71
N SER A 157 -7.13 -3.29 -12.49
CA SER A 157 -7.63 -4.68 -12.51
C SER A 157 -6.52 -5.68 -12.89
N GLY A 158 -5.76 -5.38 -13.95
CA GLY A 158 -4.63 -6.20 -14.38
C GLY A 158 -3.52 -6.25 -13.33
N LEU A 159 -3.17 -5.10 -12.74
CA LEU A 159 -2.16 -5.02 -11.69
C LEU A 159 -2.53 -5.87 -10.47
N SER A 160 -3.77 -5.74 -9.97
CA SER A 160 -4.26 -6.55 -8.85
C SER A 160 -4.13 -8.06 -9.10
N ILE A 161 -4.53 -8.51 -10.28
CA ILE A 161 -4.46 -9.93 -10.66
C ILE A 161 -3.00 -10.40 -10.68
N VAL A 162 -2.10 -9.64 -11.29
CA VAL A 162 -0.68 -10.02 -11.40
C VAL A 162 0.01 -10.01 -10.04
N LEU A 163 -0.29 -9.05 -9.16
CA LEU A 163 0.23 -9.03 -7.79
C LEU A 163 -0.20 -10.27 -6.99
N ASP A 164 -1.47 -10.70 -7.11
CA ASP A 164 -1.95 -11.94 -6.46
C ASP A 164 -1.27 -13.19 -7.03
N LEU A 165 -1.13 -13.27 -8.36
CA LEU A 165 -0.45 -14.39 -9.00
C LEU A 165 1.01 -14.52 -8.54
N ILE A 166 1.77 -13.42 -8.55
CA ILE A 166 3.19 -13.43 -8.11
C ILE A 166 3.27 -13.83 -6.64
N ALA A 167 2.47 -13.22 -5.77
CA ALA A 167 2.48 -13.51 -4.34
C ALA A 167 2.16 -14.98 -4.07
N THR A 168 1.10 -15.51 -4.67
CA THR A 168 0.67 -16.89 -4.49
C THR A 168 1.71 -17.90 -5.00
N VAL A 169 2.28 -17.65 -6.19
CA VAL A 169 3.31 -18.54 -6.79
C VAL A 169 4.57 -18.57 -5.93
N LEU A 170 5.05 -17.42 -5.44
CA LEU A 170 6.28 -17.36 -4.67
C LEU A 170 6.15 -17.98 -3.28
N THR A 171 4.97 -17.88 -2.67
CA THR A 171 4.75 -18.41 -1.31
C THR A 171 4.18 -19.82 -1.29
N ASP A 172 3.61 -20.31 -2.41
CA ASP A 172 2.71 -21.48 -2.41
C ASP A 172 1.56 -21.29 -1.39
N GLY A 173 1.13 -20.03 -1.24
CA GLY A 173 0.19 -19.57 -0.23
C GLY A 173 -1.24 -19.44 -0.75
N ASN A 174 -2.04 -18.64 -0.03
CA ASN A 174 -3.43 -18.44 -0.39
C ASN A 174 -3.57 -17.29 -1.40
N SER A 175 -4.27 -17.54 -2.51
CA SER A 175 -4.71 -16.51 -3.45
C SER A 175 -5.88 -15.70 -2.87
N VAL A 176 -6.18 -14.55 -3.48
CA VAL A 176 -7.39 -13.76 -3.18
C VAL A 176 -8.64 -14.65 -3.17
N SER A 177 -8.80 -15.51 -4.17
CA SER A 177 -9.94 -16.44 -4.26
C SER A 177 -9.99 -17.41 -3.08
N LYS A 178 -8.85 -17.94 -2.66
CA LYS A 178 -8.75 -18.88 -1.53
C LYS A 178 -9.06 -18.18 -0.21
N ILE A 179 -8.51 -16.98 0.02
CA ILE A 179 -8.78 -16.16 1.19
C ILE A 179 -10.29 -15.90 1.31
N GLY A 180 -10.96 -15.61 0.20
CA GLY A 180 -12.41 -15.40 0.18
C GLY A 180 -13.24 -16.60 0.66
N THR A 181 -12.67 -17.82 0.70
CA THR A 181 -13.39 -19.00 1.22
C THR A 181 -13.34 -19.12 2.73
N PHE A 182 -12.51 -18.34 3.42
CA PHE A 182 -12.37 -18.41 4.88
C PHE A 182 -13.46 -17.63 5.64
N GLY A 183 -14.14 -16.71 4.94
CA GLY A 183 -15.12 -15.81 5.58
C GLY A 183 -14.50 -14.58 6.26
N ASP A 184 -13.25 -14.69 6.70
CA ASP A 184 -12.45 -13.64 7.31
C ASP A 184 -11.18 -13.38 6.50
N GLU A 185 -10.60 -12.17 6.64
CA GLU A 185 -9.35 -11.78 5.98
C GLU A 185 -8.15 -12.29 6.76
N ILE A 186 -7.88 -13.58 6.65
CA ILE A 186 -6.80 -14.29 7.34
C ILE A 186 -5.97 -15.13 6.36
N GLY A 187 -4.73 -15.42 6.74
CA GLY A 187 -3.85 -16.26 5.92
C GLY A 187 -3.40 -15.57 4.63
N LEU A 188 -3.22 -14.26 4.68
CA LEU A 188 -2.77 -13.41 3.57
C LEU A 188 -1.37 -13.78 3.09
N THR A 189 -1.07 -13.34 1.89
CA THR A 189 0.22 -13.53 1.24
C THR A 189 0.85 -12.16 0.96
N GLN A 190 2.10 -12.00 1.39
CA GLN A 190 2.83 -10.73 1.33
C GLN A 190 4.21 -10.95 0.72
N ILE A 191 4.67 -9.99 -0.07
CA ILE A 191 6.00 -10.01 -0.67
C ILE A 191 6.76 -8.78 -0.20
N MET A 192 7.98 -8.99 0.27
CA MET A 192 8.93 -7.96 0.68
C MET A 192 10.17 -8.06 -0.19
N ILE A 193 10.45 -7.02 -0.96
CA ILE A 193 11.65 -6.91 -1.80
C ILE A 193 12.42 -5.67 -1.36
N ALA A 194 13.71 -5.84 -1.16
CA ALA A 194 14.65 -4.76 -0.93
C ALA A 194 15.77 -4.80 -1.97
N VAL A 195 16.20 -3.64 -2.45
CA VAL A 195 17.36 -3.49 -3.34
C VAL A 195 18.32 -2.51 -2.72
N ASP A 196 19.59 -2.90 -2.61
CA ASP A 196 20.65 -2.03 -2.09
C ASP A 196 21.23 -1.15 -3.21
N PRO A 197 20.88 0.14 -3.27
CA PRO A 197 21.39 1.04 -4.31
C PRO A 197 22.91 1.27 -4.20
N THR A 198 23.51 1.02 -3.03
CA THR A 198 24.96 1.20 -2.83
C THR A 198 25.83 0.21 -3.60
N LYS A 199 25.22 -0.80 -4.20
CA LYS A 199 25.89 -1.71 -5.14
C LYS A 199 26.18 -1.06 -6.50
N PHE A 200 25.53 0.07 -6.81
CA PHE A 200 25.61 0.76 -8.09
C PHE A 200 26.07 2.22 -7.95
N ASN A 201 25.62 2.90 -6.87
CA ASN A 201 25.86 4.32 -6.64
C ASN A 201 26.39 4.56 -5.23
N THR A 202 27.05 5.69 -4.99
CA THR A 202 27.24 6.15 -3.61
C THR A 202 25.92 6.69 -3.03
N VAL A 203 25.87 6.91 -1.72
CA VAL A 203 24.69 7.52 -1.07
C VAL A 203 24.45 8.92 -1.63
N GLU A 204 25.50 9.71 -1.81
CA GLU A 204 25.43 11.07 -2.35
C GLU A 204 24.93 11.10 -3.79
N GLN A 205 25.32 10.12 -4.60
CA GLN A 205 24.83 9.97 -5.98
C GLN A 205 23.35 9.60 -5.99
N THR A 206 22.92 8.71 -5.10
CA THR A 206 21.51 8.34 -4.95
C THR A 206 20.68 9.54 -4.53
N ASP A 207 21.10 10.29 -3.52
CA ASP A 207 20.43 11.50 -3.06
C ASP A 207 20.32 12.54 -4.18
N ALA A 208 21.43 12.80 -4.90
CA ALA A 208 21.44 13.77 -5.99
C ALA A 208 20.44 13.41 -7.10
N ILE A 209 20.36 12.12 -7.48
CA ILE A 209 19.38 11.64 -8.48
C ILE A 209 17.94 11.85 -7.99
N VAL A 210 17.66 11.47 -6.74
CA VAL A 210 16.31 11.60 -6.17
C VAL A 210 15.93 13.07 -6.05
N ASP A 211 16.82 13.92 -5.54
CA ASP A 211 16.59 15.36 -5.35
C ASP A 211 16.34 16.08 -6.69
N GLU A 212 17.09 15.75 -7.74
CA GLU A 212 16.91 16.29 -9.08
C GLU A 212 15.50 15.97 -9.62
N ILE A 213 15.08 14.70 -9.54
CA ILE A 213 13.76 14.26 -10.01
C ILE A 213 12.63 14.93 -9.20
N LEU A 214 12.74 14.95 -7.88
CA LEU A 214 11.71 15.54 -7.03
C LEU A 214 11.62 17.06 -7.18
N ALA A 215 12.76 17.74 -7.35
CA ALA A 215 12.80 19.18 -7.60
C ALA A 215 12.16 19.53 -8.95
N ASP A 216 12.42 18.76 -10.00
CA ASP A 216 11.79 18.94 -11.31
C ASP A 216 10.27 18.79 -11.22
N VAL A 217 9.78 17.73 -10.59
CA VAL A 217 8.33 17.53 -10.37
C VAL A 217 7.71 18.71 -9.62
N LYS A 218 8.36 19.18 -8.55
CA LYS A 218 7.87 20.30 -7.74
C LYS A 218 7.95 21.65 -8.44
N SER A 219 8.76 21.79 -9.47
CA SER A 219 8.83 23.00 -10.29
C SER A 219 7.61 23.21 -11.21
N SER A 220 6.74 22.21 -11.31
CA SER A 220 5.52 22.29 -12.10
C SER A 220 4.55 23.35 -11.54
N GLU A 221 3.96 24.14 -12.42
CA GLU A 221 2.93 25.12 -12.06
C GLU A 221 1.69 24.41 -11.50
N PRO A 222 1.21 24.79 -10.31
CA PRO A 222 -0.02 24.24 -9.76
C PRO A 222 -1.23 24.55 -10.64
N ILE A 223 -2.19 23.62 -10.75
CA ILE A 223 -3.45 23.84 -11.46
C ILE A 223 -4.30 24.96 -10.81
N LYS A 224 -4.19 25.12 -9.49
CA LYS A 224 -4.86 26.16 -8.72
C LYS A 224 -3.84 27.13 -8.17
N GLU A 225 -4.17 28.43 -8.10
CA GLU A 225 -3.26 29.47 -7.60
C GLU A 225 -2.73 29.21 -6.17
N ASP A 226 -3.55 28.59 -5.32
CA ASP A 226 -3.22 28.19 -3.95
C ASP A 226 -2.82 26.71 -3.83
N GLY A 227 -2.61 26.03 -4.95
CA GLY A 227 -2.26 24.64 -5.01
C GLY A 227 -0.79 24.38 -4.74
N GLU A 228 -0.47 23.14 -4.41
CA GLU A 228 0.90 22.66 -4.26
C GLU A 228 1.08 21.36 -5.01
N VAL A 229 2.20 21.21 -5.70
CA VAL A 229 2.61 19.94 -6.33
C VAL A 229 3.44 19.17 -5.31
N LEU A 230 2.93 18.03 -4.86
CA LEU A 230 3.58 17.17 -3.89
C LEU A 230 4.16 15.93 -4.55
N TYR A 231 5.31 15.47 -4.07
CA TYR A 231 5.80 14.15 -4.42
C TYR A 231 5.26 13.08 -3.44
N PRO A 232 5.25 11.79 -3.83
CA PRO A 232 4.76 10.71 -2.96
C PRO A 232 5.59 10.61 -1.67
N GLY A 233 4.93 10.65 -0.51
CA GLY A 233 5.56 10.64 0.81
C GLY A 233 5.68 12.04 1.46
N GLU A 234 5.61 13.13 0.70
CA GLU A 234 5.77 14.48 1.24
C GLU A 234 4.62 14.87 2.18
N LEU A 235 3.40 14.47 1.86
CA LEU A 235 2.25 14.73 2.74
C LEU A 235 2.38 13.98 4.07
N GLU A 236 2.87 12.76 4.03
CA GLU A 236 3.14 11.96 5.23
C GLU A 236 4.20 12.62 6.12
N LEU A 237 5.26 13.18 5.53
CA LEU A 237 6.28 13.92 6.26
C LEU A 237 5.71 15.17 6.93
N LYS A 238 4.86 15.94 6.22
CA LYS A 238 4.16 17.10 6.79
C LYS A 238 3.28 16.67 7.97
N ASN A 239 2.48 15.62 7.80
CA ASN A 239 1.63 15.11 8.86
C ASN A 239 2.42 14.57 10.06
N ILE A 240 3.54 13.87 9.83
CA ILE A 240 4.42 13.40 10.90
C ILE A 240 4.96 14.57 11.73
N LYS A 241 5.39 15.63 11.08
CA LYS A 241 5.89 16.83 11.75
C LYS A 241 4.79 17.49 12.58
N GLU A 242 3.63 17.71 11.99
CA GLU A 242 2.48 18.31 12.66
C GLU A 242 2.02 17.46 13.86
N ASN A 243 1.89 16.14 13.68
CA ASN A 243 1.46 15.24 14.75
C ASN A 243 2.47 15.13 15.90
N LYS A 244 3.77 15.33 15.64
CA LYS A 244 4.79 15.40 16.69
C LYS A 244 4.67 16.68 17.53
N GLU A 245 4.24 17.77 16.93
CA GLU A 245 4.08 19.07 17.59
C GLU A 245 2.73 19.20 18.29
N GLN A 246 1.65 18.72 17.68
CA GLN A 246 0.27 18.97 18.13
C GLN A 246 -0.41 17.75 18.75
N GLY A 247 0.16 16.56 18.59
CA GLY A 247 -0.45 15.29 18.95
C GLY A 247 -1.18 14.64 17.77
N ILE A 248 -1.48 13.37 17.90
CA ILE A 248 -2.17 12.58 16.87
C ILE A 248 -3.67 12.85 16.96
N PRO A 249 -4.34 13.30 15.88
CA PRO A 249 -5.78 13.47 15.88
C PRO A 249 -6.48 12.12 15.95
N VAL A 250 -7.33 11.94 16.95
CA VAL A 250 -8.12 10.70 17.13
C VAL A 250 -9.60 11.08 17.12
N VAL A 251 -10.41 10.33 16.38
CA VAL A 251 -11.87 10.51 16.42
C VAL A 251 -12.37 10.13 17.81
N GLU A 252 -13.11 11.04 18.47
CA GLU A 252 -13.53 10.91 19.88
C GLU A 252 -14.30 9.61 20.13
N GLU A 253 -15.25 9.25 19.26
CA GLU A 253 -16.03 8.03 19.35
C GLU A 253 -15.17 6.76 19.32
N VAL A 254 -14.09 6.76 18.50
CA VAL A 254 -13.14 5.65 18.43
C VAL A 254 -12.33 5.59 19.71
N TRP A 255 -11.85 6.74 20.22
CA TRP A 255 -11.11 6.81 21.47
C TRP A 255 -11.92 6.30 22.66
N GLU A 256 -13.19 6.75 22.78
CA GLU A 256 -14.09 6.26 23.81
C GLU A 256 -14.35 4.74 23.72
N SER A 257 -14.38 4.18 22.51
CA SER A 257 -14.55 2.73 22.35
C SER A 257 -13.34 1.96 22.83
N VAL A 258 -12.14 2.49 22.57
CA VAL A 258 -10.87 1.89 23.05
C VAL A 258 -10.77 1.93 24.58
N LEU A 259 -11.21 3.03 25.21
CA LEU A 259 -11.20 3.16 26.67
C LEU A 259 -12.17 2.18 27.38
N LYS A 260 -13.13 1.64 26.66
CA LYS A 260 -14.12 0.66 27.17
C LYS A 260 -13.69 -0.81 26.97
N MET A 261 -12.58 -1.06 26.25
CA MET A 261 -11.97 -2.38 26.06
C MET A 261 -11.12 -2.80 27.25
#